data_b25270937d27c0d2ba60c0ca088cb94a
#
_entry.id   b25270937d27c0d2ba60c0ca088cb94a
#
_cell.length_a   1.000
_cell.length_b   1.000
_cell.length_c   1.000
_cell.angle_alpha   90.00
_cell.angle_beta   90.00
_cell.angle_gamma   90.00
#
_symmetry.space_group_name_H-M   'P 1'
#
loop_
_entity.id
_entity.type
_entity.pdbx_description
1 polymer ?
#
loop_
_entity_poly.entity_id
_entity_poly.type
_entity_poly.pdbx_seq_one_letter_code
_entity_poly.pdbx_strand_id
1 'polypeptide(L)'
;MTVGVFKDELPERIIKIINETGLAAAQLHGVESTAHVQAVKQEVRTVFKAVTAGSKAFYEAEDFKADAVLVDSEIPGAGEIFDWQMAENAPPGVPLILAGGLTPENVREGIRKVKPWGVDVSSGVERSPGVKDPILVKAFVESAKRTGRELETSDDNGLYDIEPYNWEEDSTWR
;
A
#
# COMPACT_ATOMS: atom_id res chain seq x y z
N MET A 1 11.35 -0.62 6.46
CA MET A 1 11.39 -1.44 5.22
C MET A 1 11.53 -0.49 4.02
N THR A 2 12.43 -0.80 3.08
CA THR A 2 12.62 -0.04 1.83
C THR A 2 11.91 -0.75 0.70
N VAL A 3 11.15 -0.01 -0.13
CA VAL A 3 10.34 -0.57 -1.21
C VAL A 3 10.78 0.04 -2.54
N GLY A 4 11.10 -0.80 -3.53
CA GLY A 4 11.33 -0.38 -4.90
C GLY A 4 10.00 -0.35 -5.66
N VAL A 5 9.70 0.77 -6.32
CA VAL A 5 8.48 0.90 -7.14
C VAL A 5 8.85 0.69 -8.61
N PHE A 6 8.19 -0.26 -9.25
CA PHE A 6 8.43 -0.66 -10.63
C PHE A 6 7.15 -0.55 -11.45
N LYS A 7 7.26 -0.12 -12.69
CA LYS A 7 6.13 0.00 -13.60
C LYS A 7 6.47 -0.69 -14.92
N ASP A 8 5.76 -1.79 -15.20
CA ASP A 8 5.90 -2.56 -16.43
C ASP A 8 7.35 -3.01 -16.74
N GLU A 9 8.15 -3.24 -15.68
CA GLU A 9 9.54 -3.67 -15.80
C GLU A 9 9.63 -5.21 -15.81
N LEU A 10 10.62 -5.79 -16.47
CA LEU A 10 10.82 -7.22 -16.56
C LEU A 10 11.14 -7.86 -15.20
N PRO A 11 10.60 -9.06 -14.87
CA PRO A 11 10.85 -9.72 -13.59
C PRO A 11 12.33 -9.87 -13.26
N GLU A 12 13.14 -10.29 -14.23
CA GLU A 12 14.58 -10.52 -14.05
C GLU A 12 15.31 -9.22 -13.68
N ARG A 13 14.85 -8.08 -14.23
CA ARG A 13 15.43 -6.78 -13.93
C ARG A 13 15.01 -6.27 -12.57
N ILE A 14 13.74 -6.48 -12.17
CA ILE A 14 13.26 -6.18 -10.83
C ILE A 14 14.08 -6.95 -9.80
N ILE A 15 14.19 -8.26 -9.95
CA ILE A 15 14.95 -9.15 -9.05
C ILE A 15 16.41 -8.68 -8.95
N LYS A 16 17.03 -8.38 -10.09
CA LYS A 16 18.40 -7.87 -10.13
C LYS A 16 18.55 -6.58 -9.32
N ILE A 17 17.68 -5.60 -9.55
CA ILE A 17 17.72 -4.30 -8.84
C ILE A 17 17.53 -4.51 -7.33
N ILE A 18 16.55 -5.31 -6.92
CA ILE A 18 16.30 -5.61 -5.50
C ILE A 18 17.56 -6.19 -4.85
N ASN A 19 18.20 -7.19 -5.48
CA ASN A 19 19.38 -7.84 -4.96
C ASN A 19 20.60 -6.92 -4.91
N GLU A 20 20.81 -6.10 -5.94
CA GLU A 20 21.96 -5.19 -6.01
C GLU A 20 21.84 -3.99 -5.06
N THR A 21 20.62 -3.55 -4.76
CA THR A 21 20.38 -2.35 -3.94
C THR A 21 20.04 -2.66 -2.48
N GLY A 22 19.74 -3.92 -2.15
CA GLY A 22 19.31 -4.32 -0.82
C GLY A 22 17.92 -3.83 -0.43
N LEU A 23 17.04 -3.54 -1.42
CA LEU A 23 15.66 -3.21 -1.15
C LEU A 23 14.93 -4.41 -0.55
N ALA A 24 14.04 -4.15 0.41
CA ALA A 24 13.35 -5.20 1.15
C ALA A 24 12.09 -5.72 0.44
N ALA A 25 11.49 -4.91 -0.44
CA ALA A 25 10.25 -5.25 -1.14
C ALA A 25 10.18 -4.65 -2.54
N ALA A 26 9.35 -5.24 -3.40
CA ALA A 26 8.98 -4.71 -4.71
C ALA A 26 7.50 -4.32 -4.71
N GLN A 27 7.19 -3.12 -5.20
CA GLN A 27 5.84 -2.68 -5.53
C GLN A 27 5.69 -2.62 -7.05
N LEU A 28 4.80 -3.45 -7.60
CA LEU A 28 4.51 -3.54 -9.02
C LEU A 28 3.33 -2.62 -9.35
N HIS A 29 3.60 -1.50 -10.00
CA HIS A 29 2.68 -0.36 -10.15
C HIS A 29 2.27 -0.12 -11.62
N GLY A 30 2.36 -1.14 -12.46
CA GLY A 30 1.95 -1.11 -13.86
C GLY A 30 0.80 -2.07 -14.14
N VAL A 31 0.75 -2.61 -15.36
CA VAL A 31 -0.26 -3.59 -15.81
C VAL A 31 0.28 -5.02 -15.80
N GLU A 32 1.16 -5.32 -14.83
CA GLU A 32 1.79 -6.63 -14.72
C GLU A 32 0.74 -7.74 -14.53
N SER A 33 0.92 -8.83 -15.30
CA SER A 33 0.07 -10.01 -15.19
C SER A 33 0.32 -10.80 -13.91
N THR A 34 -0.61 -11.68 -13.54
CA THR A 34 -0.46 -12.63 -12.44
C THR A 34 0.84 -13.44 -12.56
N ALA A 35 1.16 -13.95 -13.76
CA ALA A 35 2.39 -14.70 -14.01
C ALA A 35 3.64 -13.86 -13.74
N HIS A 36 3.61 -12.58 -14.11
CA HIS A 36 4.69 -11.62 -13.84
C HIS A 36 4.89 -11.41 -12.34
N VAL A 37 3.80 -11.13 -11.60
CA VAL A 37 3.84 -10.97 -10.14
C VAL A 37 4.41 -12.22 -9.48
N GLN A 38 3.97 -13.41 -9.89
CA GLN A 38 4.45 -14.68 -9.36
C GLN A 38 5.93 -14.91 -9.64
N ALA A 39 6.43 -14.56 -10.83
CA ALA A 39 7.85 -14.68 -11.16
C ALA A 39 8.72 -13.81 -10.23
N VAL A 40 8.31 -12.58 -9.95
CA VAL A 40 9.00 -11.72 -8.98
C VAL A 40 8.93 -12.30 -7.56
N LYS A 41 7.77 -12.81 -7.16
CA LYS A 41 7.53 -13.33 -5.81
C LYS A 41 8.34 -14.59 -5.48
N GLN A 42 8.80 -15.35 -6.48
CA GLN A 42 9.68 -16.51 -6.27
C GLN A 42 11.05 -16.14 -5.68
N GLU A 43 11.53 -14.92 -5.98
CA GLU A 43 12.88 -14.46 -5.64
C GLU A 43 12.87 -13.24 -4.69
N VAL A 44 11.76 -12.51 -4.61
CA VAL A 44 11.61 -11.33 -3.75
C VAL A 44 10.65 -11.64 -2.61
N ARG A 45 11.14 -11.49 -1.37
CA ARG A 45 10.41 -11.88 -0.16
C ARG A 45 9.05 -11.20 -0.01
N THR A 46 8.95 -9.92 -0.36
CA THR A 46 7.73 -9.14 -0.20
C THR A 46 7.40 -8.43 -1.52
N VAL A 47 6.21 -8.69 -2.02
CA VAL A 47 5.72 -8.10 -3.28
C VAL A 47 4.34 -7.49 -3.07
N PHE A 48 4.22 -6.20 -3.36
CA PHE A 48 2.96 -5.48 -3.40
C PHE A 48 2.51 -5.31 -4.85
N LYS A 49 1.21 -5.46 -5.13
CA LYS A 49 0.63 -5.16 -6.44
C LYS A 49 -0.27 -3.95 -6.32
N ALA A 50 0.05 -2.91 -7.09
CA ALA A 50 -0.84 -1.76 -7.20
C ALA A 50 -1.91 -2.01 -8.28
N VAL A 51 -3.14 -1.66 -7.96
CA VAL A 51 -4.30 -1.76 -8.84
C VAL A 51 -5.14 -0.49 -8.75
N THR A 52 -5.82 -0.16 -9.84
CA THR A 52 -6.78 0.94 -9.82
C THR A 52 -8.10 0.46 -9.24
N ALA A 53 -8.66 1.20 -8.31
CA ALA A 53 -9.95 0.88 -7.72
C ALA A 53 -11.05 0.72 -8.78
N GLY A 54 -11.92 -0.27 -8.60
CA GLY A 54 -12.99 -0.59 -9.55
C GLY A 54 -12.54 -1.21 -10.87
N SER A 55 -11.23 -1.36 -11.09
CA SER A 55 -10.70 -2.06 -12.28
C SER A 55 -10.92 -3.57 -12.21
N LYS A 56 -10.79 -4.26 -13.35
CA LYS A 56 -10.79 -5.73 -13.37
C LYS A 56 -9.72 -6.30 -12.42
N ALA A 57 -8.51 -5.73 -12.43
CA ALA A 57 -7.40 -6.15 -11.58
C ALA A 57 -7.71 -5.97 -10.08
N PHE A 58 -8.53 -4.99 -9.72
CA PHE A 58 -9.00 -4.82 -8.35
C PHE A 58 -9.90 -5.98 -7.91
N TYR A 59 -10.87 -6.38 -8.72
CA TYR A 59 -11.77 -7.48 -8.39
C TYR A 59 -11.09 -8.86 -8.45
N GLU A 60 -10.01 -8.98 -9.20
CA GLU A 60 -9.18 -10.19 -9.33
C GLU A 60 -7.91 -10.12 -8.46
N ALA A 61 -7.88 -9.25 -7.43
CA ALA A 61 -6.69 -8.97 -6.63
C ALA A 61 -6.10 -10.23 -5.95
N GLU A 62 -6.94 -11.17 -5.54
CA GLU A 62 -6.52 -12.45 -4.94
C GLU A 62 -5.67 -13.31 -5.91
N ASP A 63 -5.91 -13.22 -7.20
CA ASP A 63 -5.22 -14.03 -8.21
C ASP A 63 -3.74 -13.67 -8.32
N PHE A 64 -3.36 -12.43 -7.96
CA PHE A 64 -1.96 -12.02 -7.97
C PHE A 64 -1.13 -12.76 -6.92
N LYS A 65 -1.74 -13.23 -5.81
CA LYS A 65 -1.04 -13.83 -4.67
C LYS A 65 0.08 -12.91 -4.11
N ALA A 66 -0.08 -11.60 -4.27
CA ALA A 66 0.80 -10.61 -3.68
C ALA A 66 0.66 -10.60 -2.15
N ASP A 67 1.65 -10.06 -1.44
CA ASP A 67 1.61 -9.98 0.03
C ASP A 67 0.66 -8.89 0.52
N ALA A 68 0.47 -7.83 -0.30
CA ALA A 68 -0.61 -6.87 -0.16
C ALA A 68 -0.97 -6.27 -1.52
N VAL A 69 -2.18 -5.73 -1.61
CA VAL A 69 -2.64 -5.00 -2.80
C VAL A 69 -2.80 -3.53 -2.43
N LEU A 70 -2.09 -2.66 -3.17
CA LEU A 70 -2.23 -1.22 -3.05
C LEU A 70 -3.32 -0.76 -4.01
N VAL A 71 -4.35 -0.11 -3.47
CA VAL A 71 -5.46 0.43 -4.24
C VAL A 71 -5.28 1.93 -4.41
N ASP A 72 -5.04 2.37 -5.65
CA ASP A 72 -4.85 3.77 -6.01
C ASP A 72 -6.08 4.33 -6.75
N SER A 73 -6.21 5.65 -6.78
CA SER A 73 -7.24 6.33 -7.56
C SER A 73 -6.95 6.23 -9.07
N GLU A 74 -8.01 6.35 -9.90
CA GLU A 74 -7.85 6.34 -11.36
C GLU A 74 -7.00 7.50 -11.92
N ILE A 75 -6.86 8.61 -11.17
CA ILE A 75 -6.14 9.80 -11.62
C ILE A 75 -5.00 10.11 -10.65
N PRO A 76 -3.80 9.60 -10.89
CA PRO A 76 -2.64 9.92 -10.06
C PRO A 76 -2.38 11.44 -10.03
N GLY A 77 -2.40 12.03 -8.84
CA GLY A 77 -2.06 13.45 -8.65
C GLY A 77 -3.17 14.46 -8.93
N ALA A 78 -4.39 14.06 -9.24
CA ALA A 78 -5.50 14.98 -9.47
C ALA A 78 -6.00 15.68 -8.19
N GLY A 79 -5.61 15.22 -7.01
CA GLY A 79 -6.07 15.79 -5.74
C GLY A 79 -7.56 15.63 -5.48
N GLU A 80 -8.28 14.98 -6.38
CA GLU A 80 -9.67 14.63 -6.18
C GLU A 80 -9.77 13.52 -5.16
N ILE A 81 -10.68 13.68 -4.20
CA ILE A 81 -10.96 12.70 -3.17
C ILE A 81 -11.39 11.42 -3.88
N PHE A 82 -10.57 10.37 -3.76
CA PHE A 82 -10.91 9.04 -4.20
C PHE A 82 -12.27 8.65 -3.61
N ASP A 83 -13.18 8.13 -4.44
CA ASP A 83 -14.41 7.55 -3.92
C ASP A 83 -14.09 6.24 -3.20
N TRP A 84 -13.81 6.34 -1.90
CA TRP A 84 -13.47 5.22 -1.04
C TRP A 84 -14.55 4.13 -1.01
N GLN A 85 -15.78 4.43 -1.47
CA GLN A 85 -16.83 3.42 -1.62
C GLN A 85 -16.42 2.30 -2.60
N MET A 86 -15.57 2.62 -3.59
CA MET A 86 -15.03 1.59 -4.48
C MET A 86 -14.07 0.66 -3.77
N ALA A 87 -13.28 1.15 -2.81
CA ALA A 87 -12.35 0.34 -2.04
C ALA A 87 -13.04 -0.50 -0.94
N GLU A 88 -14.24 -0.09 -0.48
CA GLU A 88 -15.07 -0.89 0.45
C GLU A 88 -15.46 -2.26 -0.11
N ASN A 89 -15.47 -2.41 -1.44
CA ASN A 89 -15.76 -3.67 -2.13
C ASN A 89 -14.50 -4.48 -2.48
N ALA A 90 -13.40 -4.25 -1.79
CA ALA A 90 -12.18 -5.03 -2.00
C ALA A 90 -12.44 -6.52 -1.73
N PRO A 91 -11.86 -7.44 -2.54
CA PRO A 91 -11.97 -8.87 -2.29
C PRO A 91 -11.48 -9.20 -0.87
N PRO A 92 -12.23 -10.04 -0.11
CA PRO A 92 -11.80 -10.48 1.20
C PRO A 92 -10.53 -11.34 1.09
N GLY A 93 -9.68 -11.31 2.10
CA GLY A 93 -8.52 -12.23 2.18
C GLY A 93 -7.20 -11.68 1.65
N VAL A 94 -7.18 -10.47 1.07
CA VAL A 94 -5.94 -9.81 0.65
C VAL A 94 -5.69 -8.56 1.50
N PRO A 95 -4.52 -8.42 2.15
CA PRO A 95 -4.17 -7.19 2.85
C PRO A 95 -4.22 -5.99 1.89
N LEU A 96 -5.04 -4.98 2.21
CA LEU A 96 -5.26 -3.82 1.36
C LEU A 96 -4.48 -2.63 1.89
N ILE A 97 -3.72 -1.98 1.02
CA ILE A 97 -3.07 -0.68 1.28
C ILE A 97 -3.89 0.38 0.54
N LEU A 98 -4.46 1.32 1.27
CA LEU A 98 -5.20 2.43 0.69
C LEU A 98 -4.25 3.54 0.27
N ALA A 99 -4.32 3.94 -0.99
CA ALA A 99 -3.56 5.03 -1.59
C ALA A 99 -4.47 6.02 -2.34
N GLY A 100 -3.88 6.96 -3.04
CA GLY A 100 -4.60 7.92 -3.90
C GLY A 100 -5.22 9.10 -3.15
N GLY A 101 -4.61 10.28 -3.28
CA GLY A 101 -5.14 11.53 -2.74
C GLY A 101 -5.20 11.63 -1.21
N LEU A 102 -4.56 10.72 -0.49
CA LEU A 102 -4.49 10.79 0.97
C LEU A 102 -3.67 11.99 1.46
N THR A 103 -4.14 12.61 2.53
CA THR A 103 -3.51 13.74 3.22
C THR A 103 -3.66 13.56 4.74
N PRO A 104 -2.95 14.35 5.58
CA PRO A 104 -3.16 14.33 7.03
C PRO A 104 -4.61 14.60 7.46
N GLU A 105 -5.36 15.38 6.66
CA GLU A 105 -6.73 15.81 6.95
C GLU A 105 -7.75 14.71 6.67
N ASN A 106 -7.55 13.91 5.59
CA ASN A 106 -8.55 12.96 5.11
C ASN A 106 -8.23 11.49 5.44
N VAL A 107 -6.98 11.15 5.80
CA VAL A 107 -6.56 9.77 6.06
C VAL A 107 -7.40 9.07 7.12
N ARG A 108 -7.85 9.82 8.13
CA ARG A 108 -8.73 9.29 9.19
C ARG A 108 -10.06 8.78 8.63
N GLU A 109 -10.65 9.54 7.72
CA GLU A 109 -11.90 9.16 7.08
C GLU A 109 -11.73 7.94 6.20
N GLY A 110 -10.65 7.90 5.38
CA GLY A 110 -10.31 6.76 4.53
C GLY A 110 -10.14 5.47 5.34
N ILE A 111 -9.38 5.53 6.44
CA ILE A 111 -9.17 4.37 7.32
C ILE A 111 -10.50 3.88 7.93
N ARG A 112 -11.36 4.77 8.40
CA ARG A 112 -12.65 4.38 8.99
C ARG A 112 -13.62 3.75 8.01
N LYS A 113 -13.63 4.23 6.76
CA LYS A 113 -14.49 3.70 5.70
C LYS A 113 -14.01 2.38 5.16
N VAL A 114 -12.72 2.29 4.81
CA VAL A 114 -12.16 1.16 4.09
C VAL A 114 -11.63 0.08 5.04
N LYS A 115 -11.24 0.45 6.27
CA LYS A 115 -10.55 -0.43 7.24
C LYS A 115 -9.35 -1.15 6.59
N PRO A 116 -8.43 -0.43 5.92
CA PRO A 116 -7.32 -1.05 5.21
C PRO A 116 -6.28 -1.59 6.19
N TRP A 117 -5.51 -2.59 5.76
CA TRP A 117 -4.33 -3.07 6.48
C TRP A 117 -3.23 -2.01 6.60
N GLY A 118 -3.09 -1.14 5.59
CA GLY A 118 -2.12 -0.06 5.56
C GLY A 118 -2.59 1.13 4.75
N VAL A 119 -1.86 2.24 4.84
CA VAL A 119 -2.09 3.45 4.04
C VAL A 119 -0.79 3.91 3.39
N ASP A 120 -0.88 4.40 2.15
CA ASP A 120 0.23 4.97 1.39
C ASP A 120 -0.07 6.43 1.02
N VAL A 121 0.96 7.30 1.14
CA VAL A 121 0.84 8.71 0.80
C VAL A 121 2.06 9.20 0.02
N SER A 122 1.81 9.93 -1.05
CA SER A 122 2.86 10.57 -1.83
C SER A 122 2.71 12.10 -1.80
N SER A 123 1.98 12.69 -2.72
CA SER A 123 1.86 14.15 -2.87
C SER A 123 1.19 14.85 -1.69
N GLY A 124 0.29 14.18 -0.98
CA GLY A 124 -0.45 14.74 0.16
C GLY A 124 0.40 15.14 1.37
N VAL A 125 1.69 14.81 1.37
CA VAL A 125 2.65 15.23 2.40
C VAL A 125 3.84 16.00 1.80
N GLU A 126 3.63 16.62 0.62
CA GLU A 126 4.64 17.43 -0.07
C GLU A 126 4.36 18.93 0.15
N ARG A 127 5.42 19.70 0.40
CA ARG A 127 5.37 21.17 0.38
C ARG A 127 5.49 21.74 -1.05
N SER A 128 6.07 20.97 -1.97
CA SER A 128 6.15 21.21 -3.39
C SER A 128 6.43 19.88 -4.11
N PRO A 129 6.15 19.74 -5.41
CA PRO A 129 6.31 18.46 -6.12
C PRO A 129 7.66 17.81 -5.87
N GLY A 130 7.66 16.58 -5.38
CA GLY A 130 8.84 15.78 -5.06
C GLY A 130 9.57 16.16 -3.76
N VAL A 131 9.09 17.16 -2.99
CA VAL A 131 9.74 17.62 -1.75
C VAL A 131 8.80 17.37 -0.56
N LYS A 132 9.07 16.34 0.22
CA LYS A 132 8.27 16.00 1.40
C LYS A 132 8.39 17.08 2.49
N ASP A 133 7.27 17.37 3.15
CA ASP A 133 7.21 18.23 4.32
C ASP A 133 7.24 17.36 5.61
N PRO A 134 8.28 17.47 6.45
CA PRO A 134 8.37 16.65 7.66
C PRO A 134 7.21 16.86 8.64
N ILE A 135 6.59 18.05 8.64
CA ILE A 135 5.44 18.35 9.51
C ILE A 135 4.21 17.58 9.00
N LEU A 136 3.96 17.61 7.67
CA LEU A 136 2.85 16.88 7.06
C LEU A 136 3.05 15.37 7.17
N VAL A 137 4.27 14.86 6.95
CA VAL A 137 4.59 13.44 7.14
C VAL A 137 4.28 13.01 8.57
N LYS A 138 4.74 13.77 9.58
CA LYS A 138 4.47 13.48 10.99
C LYS A 138 2.97 13.48 11.28
N ALA A 139 2.26 14.52 10.85
CA ALA A 139 0.82 14.65 11.06
C ALA A 139 0.04 13.49 10.43
N PHE A 140 0.41 13.08 9.21
CA PHE A 140 -0.19 11.93 8.52
C PHE A 140 0.01 10.64 9.31
N VAL A 141 1.25 10.32 9.68
CA VAL A 141 1.58 9.09 10.42
C VAL A 141 0.87 9.05 11.79
N GLU A 142 0.87 10.16 12.53
CA GLU A 142 0.17 10.24 13.82
C GLU A 142 -1.34 10.05 13.67
N SER A 143 -1.96 10.68 12.64
CA SER A 143 -3.37 10.55 12.36
C SER A 143 -3.74 9.11 11.98
N ALA A 144 -2.97 8.48 11.09
CA ALA A 144 -3.19 7.11 10.65
C ALA A 144 -3.07 6.11 11.81
N LYS A 145 -1.95 6.15 12.56
CA LYS A 145 -1.71 5.25 13.70
C LYS A 145 -2.76 5.40 14.81
N ARG A 146 -3.19 6.63 15.10
CA ARG A 146 -4.24 6.86 16.10
C ARG A 146 -5.56 6.24 15.68
N THR A 147 -5.95 6.44 14.41
CA THR A 147 -7.21 5.92 13.89
C THR A 147 -7.22 4.40 13.81
N GLY A 148 -6.10 3.78 13.41
CA GLY A 148 -5.96 2.31 13.45
C GLY A 148 -6.20 1.75 14.84
N ARG A 149 -5.53 2.30 15.87
CA ARG A 149 -5.74 1.88 17.28
C ARG A 149 -7.17 2.10 17.77
N GLU A 150 -7.84 3.18 17.35
CA GLU A 150 -9.26 3.42 17.69
C GLU A 150 -10.17 2.31 17.13
N LEU A 151 -9.87 1.80 15.93
CA LEU A 151 -10.63 0.71 15.31
C LEU A 151 -10.36 -0.64 15.98
N GLU A 152 -9.11 -0.97 16.28
CA GLU A 152 -8.74 -2.21 16.99
C GLU A 152 -9.43 -2.33 18.34
N THR A 153 -9.58 -1.22 19.08
CA THR A 153 -10.27 -1.20 20.37
C THR A 153 -11.80 -1.25 20.25
N SER A 154 -12.37 -0.94 19.08
CA SER A 154 -13.82 -0.93 18.85
C SER A 154 -14.35 -2.24 18.22
N ASP A 155 -13.51 -2.96 17.49
CA ASP A 155 -13.85 -4.25 16.87
C ASP A 155 -13.27 -5.39 17.72
N ASP A 156 -13.95 -5.78 18.81
CA ASP A 156 -13.63 -6.98 19.65
C ASP A 156 -13.92 -8.31 18.90
N ASN A 157 -13.98 -8.27 17.56
CA ASN A 157 -14.15 -9.42 16.67
C ASN A 157 -12.98 -9.49 15.69
N GLY A 158 -11.98 -10.31 16.06
CA GLY A 158 -10.79 -10.58 15.26
C GLY A 158 -11.08 -11.06 13.83
N LEU A 159 -10.93 -10.18 12.87
CA LEU A 159 -11.03 -10.47 11.44
C LEU A 159 -9.69 -10.55 10.72
N TYR A 160 -8.58 -10.17 11.37
CA TYR A 160 -7.24 -10.35 10.80
C TYR A 160 -6.26 -10.77 11.89
N ASP A 161 -5.84 -12.03 11.86
CA ASP A 161 -4.71 -12.58 12.64
C ASP A 161 -3.34 -12.12 12.08
N ILE A 162 -3.31 -10.99 11.36
CA ILE A 162 -2.10 -10.41 10.81
C ILE A 162 -1.77 -9.18 11.65
N GLU A 163 -0.81 -9.34 12.57
CA GLU A 163 -0.29 -8.20 13.33
C GLU A 163 0.23 -7.12 12.38
N PRO A 164 -0.13 -5.83 12.61
CA PRO A 164 0.43 -4.72 11.84
C PRO A 164 1.97 -4.77 11.88
N TYR A 165 2.63 -4.53 10.76
CA TYR A 165 4.09 -4.48 10.71
C TYR A 165 4.64 -3.53 11.77
N ASN A 166 5.34 -4.08 12.77
CA ASN A 166 5.97 -3.32 13.82
C ASN A 166 7.47 -3.13 13.49
N TRP A 167 7.81 -1.97 12.96
CA TRP A 167 9.18 -1.61 12.60
C TRP A 167 10.12 -1.52 13.83
N GLU A 168 9.59 -1.37 15.05
CA GLU A 168 10.37 -1.30 16.30
C GLU A 168 10.88 -2.67 16.73
N GLU A 169 10.19 -3.75 16.32
CA GLU A 169 10.55 -5.13 16.63
C GLU A 169 11.39 -5.78 15.51
N ASP A 170 11.48 -5.15 14.33
CA ASP A 170 12.28 -5.65 13.23
C ASP A 170 13.78 -5.41 13.52
N SER A 171 14.38 -6.36 14.27
CA SER A 171 15.79 -6.34 14.66
C SER A 171 16.76 -6.71 13.52
N THR A 172 16.30 -6.82 12.28
CA THR A 172 17.14 -7.22 11.12
C THR A 172 18.08 -6.10 10.63
N TRP A 173 18.10 -4.93 11.28
CA TRP A 173 18.93 -3.77 10.95
C TRP A 173 20.14 -3.57 11.89
N ARG A 174 20.74 -4.66 12.39
CA ARG A 174 22.05 -4.60 13.09
C ARG A 174 23.16 -5.22 12.29
#